data_677d237cafa9cb76e74a86871206f4ac
#
_entry.id   677d237cafa9cb76e74a86871206f4ac
#
_cell.length_a   1.000
_cell.length_b   1.000
_cell.length_c   1.000
_cell.angle_alpha   90.00
_cell.angle_beta   90.00
_cell.angle_gamma   90.00
#
_symmetry.space_group_name_H-M   'P 1'
#
loop_
_entity.id
_entity.type
_entity.pdbx_description
1 polymer ?
#
loop_
_entity_poly.entity_id
_entity_poly.type
_entity_poly.pdbx_seq_one_letter_code
_entity_poly.pdbx_strand_id
1 'polypeptide(L)'
;GNVVPDTKERNHLISLYSNTMQSVALSHGIPFIDLYNASQKLYQQDKDTSYTINGIHLTAEGYVKLAPSILPDSLFAPLPKNALLEKIRHEVLEKNDTFFDWYRTVNSFYIHGDRRNPYGTVNFPLERKKLLQMTSVRDHRIWKVARGEKIPAEVDDSSTVKIPSTIPGKRGGTSPALTPAQEKAKFEITEGYQVELFASEEEFPELRNPVSINFDGAGRLWVATMPSYPHALPGIKANDKILILEDTDQDGKADKRTIFAKNLYLPLGFEFGKNGIYVSQEPNLVFLEDTDGDSKADKETILLHGFGSEDCHHAIHNFVWGPGGGLYMQESVFHNTQVETIYGPRRSKDNAIYRFDPRTHRLEIASRLPPGGNPWGYAINQWGEHLYVGRHNNASLINQPESGNVANANYGNRDNRNCGQEFISSRHWPDELQGKVFSNQYKNFQGVLIHDWTEKGTTYDHKRLGKVFEAQNKACIPVDLQLGPEGALYVADWYNPVLGHMQYSLRDERRDSSKGRIWRVTWKDRPLDKPAKIVGATVEELLDLLKAYEDRNRYRARRALWNLSDETLQPALNRWVSSLDPANLNYPLHLM
;
A
#
# COMPACT_ATOMS: atom_id res chain seq x y z
N GLY A 1 19.01 -21.65 0.92
CA GLY A 1 19.00 -22.05 2.31
C GLY A 1 18.39 -20.96 3.14
N ASN A 2 17.31 -21.22 3.83
CA ASN A 2 16.66 -20.30 4.73
C ASN A 2 17.61 -19.88 5.83
N VAL A 3 18.07 -18.67 5.79
CA VAL A 3 18.86 -18.11 6.87
C VAL A 3 17.96 -17.24 7.73
N VAL A 4 17.06 -17.90 8.48
CA VAL A 4 16.53 -17.25 9.68
C VAL A 4 17.72 -17.14 10.65
N PRO A 5 17.94 -15.97 11.29
CA PRO A 5 19.06 -15.81 12.23
C PRO A 5 19.03 -16.89 13.30
N ASP A 6 20.19 -17.49 13.60
CA ASP A 6 20.30 -18.40 14.75
C ASP A 6 20.03 -17.60 16.03
N THR A 7 18.95 -17.93 16.70
CA THR A 7 18.49 -17.21 17.90
C THR A 7 19.03 -17.82 19.20
N LYS A 8 19.89 -18.86 19.15
CA LYS A 8 20.37 -19.57 20.35
C LYS A 8 21.10 -18.66 21.33
N GLU A 9 22.04 -17.85 20.84
CA GLU A 9 22.78 -16.92 21.68
C GLU A 9 21.84 -15.87 22.29
N ARG A 10 20.93 -15.31 21.51
CA ARG A 10 19.92 -14.36 22.00
C ARG A 10 19.02 -14.99 23.05
N ASN A 11 18.52 -16.19 22.82
CA ASN A 11 17.69 -16.91 23.78
C ASN A 11 18.45 -17.22 25.07
N HIS A 12 19.74 -17.54 24.98
CA HIS A 12 20.59 -17.69 26.15
C HIS A 12 20.69 -16.40 26.96
N LEU A 13 20.94 -15.26 26.31
CA LEU A 13 20.96 -13.94 26.98
C LEU A 13 19.60 -13.60 27.63
N ILE A 14 18.49 -13.82 26.94
CA ILE A 14 17.15 -13.58 27.48
C ILE A 14 16.94 -14.44 28.73
N SER A 15 17.36 -15.70 28.71
CA SER A 15 17.29 -16.60 29.87
C SER A 15 18.08 -16.05 31.07
N LEU A 16 19.29 -15.55 30.87
CA LEU A 16 20.10 -14.94 31.92
C LEU A 16 19.41 -13.71 32.52
N TYR A 17 18.85 -12.83 31.68
CA TYR A 17 18.09 -11.66 32.14
C TYR A 17 16.84 -12.08 32.92
N SER A 18 16.05 -13.02 32.41
CA SER A 18 14.84 -13.52 33.08
C SER A 18 15.16 -14.09 34.46
N ASN A 19 16.18 -14.94 34.57
CA ASN A 19 16.62 -15.54 35.84
C ASN A 19 17.11 -14.48 36.84
N THR A 20 17.85 -13.47 36.34
CA THR A 20 18.32 -12.35 37.20
C THR A 20 17.14 -11.51 37.69
N MET A 21 16.19 -11.18 36.82
CA MET A 21 14.98 -10.44 37.21
C MET A 21 14.17 -11.21 38.24
N GLN A 22 14.00 -12.52 38.06
CA GLN A 22 13.34 -13.40 39.02
C GLN A 22 14.03 -13.33 40.40
N SER A 23 15.34 -13.48 40.43
CA SER A 23 16.14 -13.43 41.66
C SER A 23 15.98 -12.10 42.41
N VAL A 24 16.05 -10.99 41.67
CA VAL A 24 15.85 -9.64 42.22
C VAL A 24 14.43 -9.47 42.73
N ALA A 25 13.42 -9.84 41.97
CA ALA A 25 12.01 -9.73 42.39
C ALA A 25 11.77 -10.50 43.68
N LEU A 26 12.23 -11.75 43.75
CA LEU A 26 12.10 -12.58 44.96
C LEU A 26 12.81 -11.99 46.16
N SER A 27 14.02 -11.41 45.99
CA SER A 27 14.74 -10.78 47.11
C SER A 27 14.02 -9.54 47.66
N HIS A 28 13.12 -8.94 46.89
CA HIS A 28 12.29 -7.80 47.29
C HIS A 28 10.84 -8.20 47.63
N GLY A 29 10.50 -9.49 47.63
CA GLY A 29 9.14 -9.95 47.91
C GLY A 29 8.12 -9.58 46.82
N ILE A 30 8.60 -9.32 45.58
CA ILE A 30 7.76 -8.95 44.44
C ILE A 30 7.39 -10.21 43.64
N PRO A 31 6.11 -10.44 43.32
CA PRO A 31 5.73 -11.52 42.42
C PRO A 31 6.40 -11.42 41.07
N PHE A 32 6.87 -12.54 40.55
CA PHE A 32 7.50 -12.63 39.23
C PHE A 32 6.73 -13.60 38.33
N ILE A 33 6.44 -13.18 37.11
CA ILE A 33 5.78 -14.02 36.11
C ILE A 33 6.81 -14.34 35.02
N ASP A 34 7.14 -15.61 34.87
CA ASP A 34 8.15 -16.09 33.92
C ASP A 34 7.52 -16.31 32.54
N LEU A 35 7.46 -15.26 31.75
CA LEU A 35 6.98 -15.34 30.37
C LEU A 35 7.97 -15.99 29.42
N TYR A 36 9.27 -15.96 29.75
CA TYR A 36 10.29 -16.60 28.93
C TYR A 36 10.09 -18.11 28.89
N ASN A 37 10.06 -18.77 30.04
CA ASN A 37 9.86 -20.22 30.09
C ASN A 37 8.46 -20.64 29.61
N ALA A 38 7.43 -19.81 29.82
CA ALA A 38 6.09 -20.04 29.28
C ALA A 38 6.09 -20.02 27.74
N SER A 39 6.74 -19.03 27.13
CA SER A 39 6.86 -18.95 25.67
C SER A 39 7.69 -20.11 25.08
N GLN A 40 8.79 -20.52 25.76
CA GLN A 40 9.59 -21.66 25.32
C GLN A 40 8.76 -22.96 25.30
N LYS A 41 7.95 -23.20 26.32
CA LYS A 41 7.04 -24.37 26.36
C LYS A 41 6.01 -24.33 25.23
N LEU A 42 5.44 -23.15 24.94
CA LEU A 42 4.48 -22.98 23.86
C LEU A 42 5.10 -23.37 22.51
N TYR A 43 6.30 -22.86 22.17
CA TYR A 43 6.99 -23.18 20.94
C TYR A 43 7.51 -24.62 20.85
N GLN A 44 7.74 -25.29 22.01
CA GLN A 44 8.11 -26.71 22.02
C GLN A 44 6.91 -27.61 21.68
N GLN A 45 5.71 -27.20 22.08
CA GLN A 45 4.47 -27.94 21.85
C GLN A 45 3.96 -27.83 20.42
N ASP A 46 4.18 -26.66 19.80
CA ASP A 46 3.76 -26.38 18.43
C ASP A 46 4.87 -25.59 17.72
N LYS A 47 5.57 -26.27 16.81
CA LYS A 47 6.70 -25.71 16.05
C LYS A 47 6.29 -25.10 14.73
N ASP A 48 5.07 -25.35 14.28
CA ASP A 48 4.60 -24.96 12.95
C ASP A 48 3.86 -23.62 13.00
N THR A 49 3.36 -23.21 14.16
CA THR A 49 2.64 -21.95 14.35
C THR A 49 3.59 -20.82 14.76
N SER A 50 3.54 -19.70 14.04
CA SER A 50 4.22 -18.47 14.44
C SER A 50 3.35 -17.67 15.40
N TYR A 51 3.75 -17.62 16.67
CA TYR A 51 3.06 -16.85 17.71
C TYR A 51 3.52 -15.39 17.79
N THR A 52 4.47 -14.99 16.94
CA THR A 52 4.96 -13.62 16.87
C THR A 52 4.99 -13.11 15.43
N ILE A 53 4.81 -11.81 15.25
CA ILE A 53 4.94 -11.14 13.94
C ILE A 53 6.42 -11.10 13.53
N ASN A 54 7.32 -10.82 14.47
CA ASN A 54 8.72 -10.49 14.21
C ASN A 54 9.70 -11.09 15.24
N GLY A 55 9.30 -12.13 15.94
CA GLY A 55 10.08 -12.76 17.01
C GLY A 55 9.99 -12.04 18.37
N ILE A 56 9.25 -10.92 18.46
CA ILE A 56 9.09 -10.10 19.67
C ILE A 56 7.61 -9.85 19.97
N HIS A 57 6.88 -9.30 19.01
CA HIS A 57 5.48 -8.91 19.17
C HIS A 57 4.55 -10.07 18.87
N LEU A 58 3.68 -10.39 19.80
CA LEU A 58 2.74 -11.51 19.66
C LEU A 58 1.71 -11.24 18.55
N THR A 59 1.34 -12.31 17.85
CA THR A 59 0.13 -12.36 17.03
C THR A 59 -1.11 -12.44 17.93
N ALA A 60 -2.30 -12.27 17.37
CA ALA A 60 -3.55 -12.47 18.12
C ALA A 60 -3.62 -13.86 18.76
N GLU A 61 -3.20 -14.90 18.04
CA GLU A 61 -3.13 -16.27 18.56
C GLU A 61 -2.07 -16.40 19.66
N GLY A 62 -0.90 -15.77 19.49
CA GLY A 62 0.15 -15.71 20.51
C GLY A 62 -0.35 -15.10 21.82
N TYR A 63 -1.12 -14.02 21.75
CA TYR A 63 -1.76 -13.45 22.95
C TYR A 63 -2.73 -14.43 23.60
N VAL A 64 -3.60 -15.08 22.85
CA VAL A 64 -4.57 -16.07 23.39
C VAL A 64 -3.84 -17.22 24.08
N LYS A 65 -2.78 -17.74 23.48
CA LYS A 65 -2.01 -18.87 24.01
C LYS A 65 -1.17 -18.51 25.24
N LEU A 66 -0.60 -17.30 25.28
CA LEU A 66 0.29 -16.88 26.37
C LEU A 66 -0.46 -16.22 27.53
N ALA A 67 -1.64 -15.64 27.30
CA ALA A 67 -2.44 -14.94 28.32
C ALA A 67 -2.67 -15.76 29.61
N PRO A 68 -2.94 -17.08 29.59
CA PRO A 68 -3.06 -17.86 30.79
C PRO A 68 -1.81 -17.89 31.67
N SER A 69 -0.62 -17.67 31.09
CA SER A 69 0.64 -17.63 31.83
C SER A 69 0.90 -16.28 32.51
N ILE A 70 0.15 -15.24 32.17
CA ILE A 70 0.32 -13.89 32.71
C ILE A 70 -0.43 -13.70 34.01
N LEU A 71 -1.51 -14.45 34.22
CA LEU A 71 -2.41 -14.25 35.34
C LEU A 71 -2.29 -15.42 36.33
N PRO A 72 -2.25 -15.15 37.64
CA PRO A 72 -2.24 -16.19 38.66
C PRO A 72 -3.50 -17.05 38.57
N ASP A 73 -3.39 -18.34 38.82
CA ASP A 73 -4.51 -19.30 38.82
C ASP A 73 -5.70 -18.84 39.68
N SER A 74 -5.45 -18.05 40.74
CA SER A 74 -6.47 -17.46 41.58
C SER A 74 -7.37 -16.41 40.89
N LEU A 75 -6.93 -15.84 39.78
CA LEU A 75 -7.68 -14.89 38.95
C LEU A 75 -8.28 -15.54 37.71
N PHE A 76 -7.86 -16.77 37.38
CA PHE A 76 -8.34 -17.57 36.26
C PHE A 76 -9.13 -18.80 36.75
N ALA A 77 -10.32 -18.60 37.23
CA ALA A 77 -11.30 -19.60 36.89
C ALA A 77 -11.48 -19.57 35.36
N PRO A 78 -11.52 -20.72 34.66
CA PRO A 78 -11.79 -20.71 33.21
C PRO A 78 -13.07 -19.91 33.00
N LEU A 79 -12.92 -18.73 32.35
CA LEU A 79 -14.10 -17.90 32.08
C LEU A 79 -14.99 -18.73 31.15
N PRO A 80 -16.25 -18.99 31.55
CA PRO A 80 -17.13 -19.74 30.67
C PRO A 80 -17.27 -19.00 29.38
N LYS A 81 -17.05 -19.67 28.24
CA LYS A 81 -17.39 -19.13 26.92
C LYS A 81 -18.91 -18.94 26.91
N ASN A 82 -19.34 -17.73 27.21
CA ASN A 82 -20.76 -17.38 27.18
C ASN A 82 -20.99 -16.10 26.35
N ALA A 83 -22.25 -15.93 25.93
CA ALA A 83 -22.65 -14.80 25.11
C ALA A 83 -22.40 -13.43 25.79
N LEU A 84 -22.36 -13.37 27.13
CA LEU A 84 -22.08 -12.15 27.87
C LEU A 84 -20.62 -11.73 27.73
N LEU A 85 -19.67 -12.66 27.82
CA LEU A 85 -18.25 -12.37 27.66
C LEU A 85 -17.94 -11.89 26.27
N GLU A 86 -18.54 -12.49 25.23
CA GLU A 86 -18.36 -12.01 23.86
C GLU A 86 -18.93 -10.60 23.65
N LYS A 87 -20.05 -10.27 24.28
CA LYS A 87 -20.57 -8.89 24.28
C LYS A 87 -19.62 -7.93 24.97
N ILE A 88 -19.09 -8.29 26.13
CA ILE A 88 -18.11 -7.45 26.86
C ILE A 88 -16.87 -7.27 26.00
N ARG A 89 -16.35 -8.34 25.41
CA ARG A 89 -15.18 -8.29 24.52
C ARG A 89 -15.41 -7.32 23.35
N HIS A 90 -16.57 -7.40 22.71
CA HIS A 90 -16.93 -6.48 21.62
C HIS A 90 -16.91 -5.01 22.08
N GLU A 91 -17.54 -4.68 23.22
CA GLU A 91 -17.56 -3.30 23.73
C GLU A 91 -16.15 -2.83 24.16
N VAL A 92 -15.30 -3.73 24.65
CA VAL A 92 -13.90 -3.42 24.97
C VAL A 92 -13.10 -3.10 23.70
N LEU A 93 -13.28 -3.87 22.63
CA LEU A 93 -12.63 -3.60 21.34
C LEU A 93 -13.08 -2.24 20.77
N GLU A 94 -14.39 -1.95 20.77
CA GLU A 94 -14.92 -0.64 20.36
C GLU A 94 -14.30 0.53 21.15
N LYS A 95 -14.12 0.36 22.44
CA LYS A 95 -13.44 1.35 23.28
C LYS A 95 -11.97 1.47 22.92
N ASN A 96 -11.28 0.35 22.73
CA ASN A 96 -9.85 0.33 22.41
C ASN A 96 -9.57 1.00 21.07
N ASP A 97 -10.37 0.74 20.04
CA ASP A 97 -10.24 1.39 18.72
C ASP A 97 -10.39 2.90 18.85
N THR A 98 -11.43 3.37 19.55
CA THR A 98 -11.63 4.81 19.79
C THR A 98 -10.51 5.45 20.58
N PHE A 99 -9.98 4.74 21.61
CA PHE A 99 -8.85 5.21 22.40
C PHE A 99 -7.54 5.19 21.60
N PHE A 100 -7.38 4.21 20.71
CA PHE A 100 -6.23 4.15 19.79
C PHE A 100 -6.17 5.37 18.88
N ASP A 101 -7.30 5.77 18.29
CA ASP A 101 -7.39 6.98 17.47
C ASP A 101 -6.98 8.24 18.25
N TRP A 102 -7.30 8.33 19.54
CA TRP A 102 -6.86 9.41 20.41
C TRP A 102 -5.36 9.36 20.70
N TYR A 103 -4.83 8.16 20.92
CA TYR A 103 -3.45 7.91 21.35
C TYR A 103 -2.48 7.95 20.17
N ARG A 104 -2.85 7.37 19.02
CA ARG A 104 -1.98 7.20 17.87
C ARG A 104 -2.66 7.69 16.59
N THR A 105 -2.75 9.00 16.48
CA THR A 105 -3.37 9.66 15.33
C THR A 105 -2.41 9.67 14.14
N VAL A 106 -2.90 9.37 12.96
CA VAL A 106 -2.16 9.60 11.69
C VAL A 106 -2.00 11.10 11.43
N ASN A 107 -1.09 11.49 10.52
CA ASN A 107 -0.83 12.87 10.16
C ASN A 107 -0.25 13.73 11.28
N SER A 108 0.56 13.14 12.17
CA SER A 108 1.14 13.84 13.33
C SER A 108 1.99 15.06 12.92
N PHE A 109 2.57 15.10 11.72
CA PHE A 109 3.28 16.26 11.20
C PHE A 109 2.37 17.48 11.01
N TYR A 110 1.09 17.29 10.69
CA TYR A 110 0.08 18.36 10.59
C TYR A 110 -0.62 18.65 11.91
N ILE A 111 -0.32 17.89 12.93
CA ILE A 111 -0.87 18.07 14.28
C ILE A 111 0.14 18.79 15.17
N HIS A 112 1.38 18.33 15.19
CA HIS A 112 2.44 18.77 16.10
C HIS A 112 3.64 19.40 15.40
N GLY A 113 3.85 19.10 14.13
CA GLY A 113 5.00 19.58 13.34
C GLY A 113 4.84 20.99 12.81
N ASP A 114 5.73 21.37 11.90
CA ASP A 114 5.79 22.71 11.33
C ASP A 114 4.56 23.10 10.49
N ARG A 115 3.77 22.11 10.07
CA ARG A 115 2.54 22.32 9.29
C ARG A 115 1.26 22.24 10.11
N ARG A 116 1.33 22.39 11.44
CA ARG A 116 0.19 22.26 12.35
C ARG A 116 -0.92 23.29 12.19
N ASN A 117 -0.67 24.43 11.53
CA ASN A 117 -1.68 25.47 11.34
C ASN A 117 -2.43 25.29 10.00
N PRO A 118 -3.79 25.35 9.97
CA PRO A 118 -4.69 25.55 11.14
C PRO A 118 -5.14 24.27 11.84
N TYR A 119 -4.97 23.07 11.23
CA TYR A 119 -5.58 21.84 11.71
C TYR A 119 -5.14 21.46 13.14
N GLY A 120 -3.88 21.35 13.38
CA GLY A 120 -3.32 20.95 14.67
C GLY A 120 -3.61 21.94 15.82
N THR A 121 -3.85 23.21 15.47
CA THR A 121 -4.10 24.28 16.47
C THR A 121 -5.58 24.56 16.69
N VAL A 122 -6.44 24.33 15.71
CA VAL A 122 -7.87 24.68 15.76
C VAL A 122 -8.75 23.44 15.89
N ASN A 123 -8.62 22.48 15.00
CA ASN A 123 -9.53 21.33 14.96
C ASN A 123 -9.08 20.20 15.89
N PHE A 124 -7.82 19.82 15.85
CA PHE A 124 -7.31 18.64 16.53
C PHE A 124 -7.49 18.68 18.06
N PRO A 125 -7.34 19.80 18.79
CA PRO A 125 -7.63 19.83 20.22
C PRO A 125 -9.07 19.43 20.55
N LEU A 126 -10.03 19.81 19.71
CA LEU A 126 -11.44 19.43 19.88
C LEU A 126 -11.70 17.99 19.46
N GLU A 127 -11.05 17.51 18.40
CA GLU A 127 -11.10 16.10 18.02
C GLU A 127 -10.58 15.21 19.13
N ARG A 128 -9.45 15.56 19.71
CA ARG A 128 -8.86 14.83 20.83
C ARG A 128 -9.79 14.81 22.05
N LYS A 129 -10.42 15.95 22.37
CA LYS A 129 -11.42 16.04 23.44
C LYS A 129 -12.62 15.14 23.13
N LYS A 130 -13.12 15.18 21.88
CA LYS A 130 -14.23 14.33 21.44
C LYS A 130 -13.90 12.84 21.60
N LEU A 131 -12.74 12.39 21.13
CA LEU A 131 -12.31 11.00 21.23
C LEU A 131 -12.23 10.50 22.70
N LEU A 132 -11.76 11.34 23.63
CA LEU A 132 -11.79 11.00 25.06
C LEU A 132 -13.22 10.87 25.60
N GLN A 133 -14.12 11.77 25.21
CA GLN A 133 -15.53 11.69 25.58
C GLN A 133 -16.18 10.43 25.01
N MET A 134 -15.91 10.10 23.75
CA MET A 134 -16.37 8.87 23.10
C MET A 134 -15.84 7.63 23.80
N THR A 135 -14.56 7.64 24.20
CA THR A 135 -13.95 6.56 24.99
C THR A 135 -14.69 6.37 26.33
N SER A 136 -15.03 7.48 27.00
CA SER A 136 -15.80 7.43 28.26
C SER A 136 -17.21 6.86 28.06
N VAL A 137 -17.90 7.23 26.98
CA VAL A 137 -19.22 6.66 26.62
C VAL A 137 -19.10 5.13 26.47
N ARG A 138 -18.08 4.65 25.78
CA ARG A 138 -17.83 3.21 25.56
C ARG A 138 -17.47 2.49 26.87
N ASP A 139 -16.71 3.15 27.75
CA ASP A 139 -16.41 2.59 29.06
C ASP A 139 -17.67 2.36 29.90
N HIS A 140 -18.58 3.32 29.91
CA HIS A 140 -19.87 3.16 30.58
C HIS A 140 -20.72 2.01 29.99
N ARG A 141 -20.64 1.82 28.65
CA ARG A 141 -21.34 0.69 28.01
C ARG A 141 -20.78 -0.65 28.42
N ILE A 142 -19.45 -0.80 28.53
CA ILE A 142 -18.81 -2.03 29.02
C ILE A 142 -19.37 -2.42 30.40
N TRP A 143 -19.44 -1.45 31.33
CA TRP A 143 -19.97 -1.71 32.68
C TRP A 143 -21.46 -2.03 32.69
N LYS A 144 -22.27 -1.41 31.83
CA LYS A 144 -23.69 -1.78 31.68
C LYS A 144 -23.83 -3.23 31.21
N VAL A 145 -23.11 -3.61 30.16
CA VAL A 145 -23.13 -5.00 29.67
C VAL A 145 -22.66 -5.97 30.71
N ALA A 146 -21.58 -5.65 31.45
CA ALA A 146 -21.08 -6.50 32.52
C ALA A 146 -22.10 -6.73 33.66
N ARG A 147 -22.97 -5.74 33.91
CA ARG A 147 -24.09 -5.88 34.89
C ARG A 147 -25.36 -6.53 34.32
N GLY A 148 -25.31 -6.95 33.03
CA GLY A 148 -26.47 -7.56 32.37
C GLY A 148 -27.53 -6.57 31.92
N GLU A 149 -27.22 -5.27 31.90
CA GLU A 149 -28.13 -4.22 31.44
C GLU A 149 -28.27 -4.24 29.90
N LYS A 150 -29.44 -3.89 29.40
CA LYS A 150 -29.64 -3.70 27.95
C LYS A 150 -28.99 -2.40 27.51
N ILE A 151 -28.28 -2.44 26.39
CA ILE A 151 -27.72 -1.27 25.73
C ILE A 151 -28.27 -1.17 24.30
N PRO A 152 -28.32 0.04 23.71
CA PRO A 152 -28.60 0.20 22.28
C PRO A 152 -27.57 -0.52 21.41
N ALA A 153 -27.97 -0.99 20.23
CA ALA A 153 -27.04 -1.66 19.31
C ALA A 153 -25.91 -0.71 18.86
N GLU A 154 -26.26 0.53 18.57
CA GLU A 154 -25.30 1.55 18.19
C GLU A 154 -24.88 2.42 19.37
N VAL A 155 -23.67 2.96 19.27
CA VAL A 155 -23.14 3.89 20.29
C VAL A 155 -23.65 5.30 20.00
N ASP A 156 -24.26 5.93 21.01
CA ASP A 156 -24.69 7.33 20.91
C ASP A 156 -23.58 8.27 21.39
N ASP A 157 -22.91 8.90 20.47
CA ASP A 157 -21.89 9.92 20.71
C ASP A 157 -22.41 11.36 20.63
N SER A 158 -23.74 11.57 20.58
CA SER A 158 -24.38 12.89 20.42
C SER A 158 -24.07 13.88 21.54
N SER A 159 -23.77 13.38 22.75
CA SER A 159 -23.38 14.18 23.91
C SER A 159 -21.95 14.71 23.85
N THR A 160 -21.13 14.24 22.88
CA THR A 160 -19.73 14.64 22.76
C THR A 160 -19.58 15.99 22.05
N VAL A 161 -18.44 16.64 22.29
CA VAL A 161 -18.17 17.96 21.69
C VAL A 161 -18.28 17.92 20.17
N LYS A 162 -18.90 18.97 19.58
CA LYS A 162 -18.97 19.16 18.13
C LYS A 162 -17.65 19.75 17.64
N ILE A 163 -17.15 19.24 16.51
CA ILE A 163 -15.96 19.73 15.84
C ILE A 163 -16.41 20.68 14.74
N PRO A 164 -15.96 21.96 14.74
CA PRO A 164 -16.30 22.87 13.65
C PRO A 164 -15.56 22.44 12.37
N SER A 165 -16.14 22.81 11.23
CA SER A 165 -15.44 22.72 9.95
C SER A 165 -14.16 23.56 9.97
N THR A 166 -13.17 23.18 9.17
CA THR A 166 -11.97 23.99 9.01
C THR A 166 -12.31 25.26 8.23
N ILE A 167 -11.81 26.39 8.69
CA ILE A 167 -11.82 27.60 7.89
C ILE A 167 -10.98 27.33 6.64
N PRO A 168 -11.56 27.50 5.42
CA PRO A 168 -10.82 27.29 4.19
C PRO A 168 -9.54 28.11 4.19
N GLY A 169 -8.40 27.46 4.05
CA GLY A 169 -7.13 28.17 3.90
C GLY A 169 -7.19 29.05 2.64
N LYS A 170 -6.56 30.22 2.68
CA LYS A 170 -6.51 31.18 1.55
C LYS A 170 -5.96 30.59 0.23
N ARG A 171 -5.46 29.35 0.24
CA ARG A 171 -4.84 28.67 -0.90
C ARG A 171 -5.65 27.53 -1.52
N GLY A 172 -6.81 27.18 -0.96
CA GLY A 172 -7.68 26.14 -1.51
C GLY A 172 -8.68 26.75 -2.49
N GLY A 173 -8.38 26.75 -3.78
CA GLY A 173 -9.37 26.97 -4.83
C GLY A 173 -10.30 25.76 -4.96
N THR A 174 -11.45 25.94 -5.57
CA THR A 174 -12.35 24.84 -5.99
C THR A 174 -12.47 24.81 -7.50
N SER A 175 -12.58 23.62 -8.05
CA SER A 175 -12.97 23.38 -9.43
C SER A 175 -14.39 22.84 -9.46
N PRO A 176 -15.18 23.09 -10.52
CA PRO A 176 -16.49 22.47 -10.65
C PRO A 176 -16.39 20.95 -10.62
N ALA A 177 -17.28 20.31 -9.88
CA ALA A 177 -17.49 18.88 -9.98
C ALA A 177 -18.24 18.58 -11.29
N LEU A 178 -17.59 17.85 -12.20
CA LEU A 178 -18.14 17.47 -13.51
C LEU A 178 -18.54 16.00 -13.51
N THR A 179 -19.50 15.63 -14.32
CA THR A 179 -19.74 14.21 -14.64
C THR A 179 -18.57 13.65 -15.45
N PRO A 180 -18.38 12.32 -15.53
CA PRO A 180 -17.33 11.74 -16.37
C PRO A 180 -17.40 12.19 -17.84
N ALA A 181 -18.58 12.26 -18.41
CA ALA A 181 -18.77 12.73 -19.78
C ALA A 181 -18.39 14.21 -19.97
N GLN A 182 -18.75 15.08 -19.01
CA GLN A 182 -18.36 16.49 -19.02
C GLN A 182 -16.87 16.68 -18.84
N GLU A 183 -16.24 15.84 -18.02
CA GLU A 183 -14.80 15.83 -17.79
C GLU A 183 -14.05 15.45 -19.07
N LYS A 184 -14.44 14.31 -19.68
CA LYS A 184 -13.87 13.85 -20.96
C LYS A 184 -13.93 14.91 -22.04
N ALA A 185 -15.07 15.62 -22.14
CA ALA A 185 -15.26 16.70 -23.14
C ALA A 185 -14.30 17.89 -22.95
N LYS A 186 -13.61 17.97 -21.79
CA LYS A 186 -12.62 19.01 -21.49
C LYS A 186 -11.17 18.53 -21.58
N PHE A 187 -10.94 17.32 -22.09
CA PHE A 187 -9.60 16.84 -22.32
C PHE A 187 -9.02 17.39 -23.61
N GLU A 188 -7.84 17.97 -23.54
CA GLU A 188 -6.99 18.21 -24.70
C GLU A 188 -6.17 16.95 -24.97
N ILE A 189 -6.60 16.17 -25.96
CA ILE A 189 -5.96 14.91 -26.33
C ILE A 189 -5.01 15.15 -27.50
N THR A 190 -3.75 14.70 -27.38
CA THR A 190 -2.78 14.78 -28.47
C THR A 190 -3.20 13.84 -29.61
N GLU A 191 -2.93 14.25 -30.85
CA GLU A 191 -3.22 13.46 -32.04
C GLU A 191 -2.60 12.05 -31.94
N GLY A 192 -3.34 11.06 -32.43
CA GLY A 192 -2.98 9.63 -32.32
C GLY A 192 -3.52 8.96 -31.06
N TYR A 193 -3.72 9.66 -29.98
CA TYR A 193 -4.29 9.07 -28.74
C TYR A 193 -5.81 9.12 -28.71
N GLN A 194 -6.37 8.15 -27.99
CA GLN A 194 -7.79 8.14 -27.58
C GLN A 194 -7.87 7.97 -26.07
N VAL A 195 -8.80 8.67 -25.43
CA VAL A 195 -9.06 8.57 -24.00
C VAL A 195 -10.53 8.25 -23.81
N GLU A 196 -10.82 7.10 -23.20
CA GLU A 196 -12.19 6.64 -22.92
C GLU A 196 -12.36 6.40 -21.43
N LEU A 197 -13.61 6.46 -20.97
CA LEU A 197 -13.96 6.09 -19.60
C LEU A 197 -14.01 4.56 -19.51
N PHE A 198 -13.17 3.99 -18.61
CA PHE A 198 -13.22 2.57 -18.31
C PHE A 198 -14.20 2.25 -17.17
N ALA A 199 -14.18 3.08 -16.11
CA ALA A 199 -15.09 2.94 -14.97
C ALA A 199 -15.22 4.27 -14.22
N SER A 200 -16.37 4.48 -13.57
CA SER A 200 -16.64 5.66 -12.76
C SER A 200 -17.48 5.38 -11.53
N GLU A 201 -17.57 6.39 -10.67
CA GLU A 201 -18.47 6.42 -9.53
C GLU A 201 -19.96 6.35 -9.90
N GLU A 202 -20.34 6.69 -11.13
CA GLU A 202 -21.72 6.66 -11.59
C GLU A 202 -22.22 5.22 -11.79
N GLU A 203 -21.34 4.33 -12.27
CA GLU A 203 -21.62 2.90 -12.46
C GLU A 203 -21.29 2.10 -11.21
N PHE A 204 -20.20 2.44 -10.54
CA PHE A 204 -19.68 1.74 -9.37
C PHE A 204 -19.52 2.71 -8.20
N PRO A 205 -20.54 2.92 -7.36
CA PRO A 205 -20.49 3.91 -6.26
C PRO A 205 -19.39 3.67 -5.22
N GLU A 206 -18.75 2.51 -5.21
CA GLU A 206 -17.58 2.21 -4.38
C GLU A 206 -16.26 2.65 -5.00
N LEU A 207 -16.21 2.97 -6.29
CA LEU A 207 -15.04 3.53 -6.95
C LEU A 207 -14.87 5.00 -6.56
N ARG A 208 -14.33 5.20 -5.36
CA ARG A 208 -14.22 6.51 -4.72
C ARG A 208 -12.79 6.81 -4.40
N ASN A 209 -12.28 7.94 -4.88
CA ASN A 209 -10.89 8.35 -4.67
C ASN A 209 -9.88 7.21 -4.91
N PRO A 210 -9.81 6.63 -6.13
CA PRO A 210 -8.83 5.59 -6.47
C PRO A 210 -7.41 6.14 -6.33
N VAL A 211 -6.51 5.37 -5.70
CA VAL A 211 -5.13 5.80 -5.40
C VAL A 211 -4.06 4.90 -5.97
N SER A 212 -4.36 3.62 -6.20
CA SER A 212 -3.43 2.66 -6.80
C SER A 212 -4.20 1.65 -7.63
N ILE A 213 -3.62 1.26 -8.75
CA ILE A 213 -4.18 0.28 -9.69
C ILE A 213 -3.17 -0.77 -10.07
N ASN A 214 -3.64 -2.00 -10.33
CA ASN A 214 -2.79 -3.08 -10.82
C ASN A 214 -3.65 -4.15 -11.50
N PHE A 215 -3.04 -4.97 -12.39
CA PHE A 215 -3.71 -6.06 -13.06
C PHE A 215 -3.28 -7.41 -12.50
N ASP A 216 -4.26 -8.28 -12.26
CA ASP A 216 -4.00 -9.65 -11.87
C ASP A 216 -3.63 -10.56 -13.08
N GLY A 217 -3.41 -11.85 -12.79
CA GLY A 217 -3.09 -12.83 -13.84
C GLY A 217 -4.25 -13.17 -14.77
N ALA A 218 -5.49 -12.85 -14.40
CA ALA A 218 -6.68 -13.02 -15.23
C ALA A 218 -6.99 -11.78 -16.11
N GLY A 219 -6.21 -10.70 -15.94
CA GLY A 219 -6.41 -9.46 -16.68
C GLY A 219 -7.45 -8.52 -16.05
N ARG A 220 -7.89 -8.78 -14.82
CA ARG A 220 -8.84 -7.94 -14.11
C ARG A 220 -8.11 -6.75 -13.49
N LEU A 221 -8.72 -5.57 -13.54
CA LEU A 221 -8.17 -4.36 -12.92
C LEU A 221 -8.53 -4.33 -11.43
N TRP A 222 -7.52 -4.26 -10.58
CA TRP A 222 -7.69 -4.04 -9.14
C TRP A 222 -7.43 -2.60 -8.78
N VAL A 223 -8.23 -2.05 -7.87
CA VAL A 223 -8.21 -0.62 -7.53
C VAL A 223 -8.26 -0.46 -6.01
N ALA A 224 -7.25 0.19 -5.44
CA ALA A 224 -7.32 0.68 -4.06
C ALA A 224 -8.05 2.01 -4.03
N THR A 225 -9.03 2.14 -3.14
CA THR A 225 -9.82 3.36 -2.94
C THR A 225 -9.57 3.95 -1.57
N MET A 226 -9.58 5.28 -1.44
CA MET A 226 -9.19 5.97 -0.21
C MET A 226 -10.11 7.15 0.12
N PRO A 227 -11.44 6.94 0.22
CA PRO A 227 -12.38 8.00 0.58
C PRO A 227 -12.20 8.55 2.00
N SER A 228 -11.51 7.83 2.90
CA SER A 228 -11.15 8.32 4.25
C SER A 228 -10.09 9.41 4.24
N TYR A 229 -9.39 9.62 3.12
CA TYR A 229 -8.33 10.62 3.05
C TYR A 229 -8.86 12.03 3.38
N PRO A 230 -8.16 12.85 4.17
CA PRO A 230 -6.81 12.61 4.74
C PRO A 230 -6.80 11.77 6.03
N HIS A 231 -7.85 11.62 6.72
CA HIS A 231 -8.13 10.63 7.76
C HIS A 231 -9.61 10.63 8.17
N ALA A 232 -10.07 9.53 8.75
CA ALA A 232 -11.44 9.40 9.21
C ALA A 232 -11.77 10.44 10.29
N LEU A 233 -13.01 10.90 10.31
CA LEU A 233 -13.53 11.78 11.38
C LEU A 233 -13.73 10.96 12.67
N PRO A 234 -13.53 11.55 13.86
CA PRO A 234 -13.85 10.88 15.11
C PRO A 234 -15.28 10.32 15.13
N GLY A 235 -15.38 9.01 15.33
CA GLY A 235 -16.64 8.26 15.33
C GLY A 235 -17.08 7.75 13.95
N ILE A 236 -16.33 8.04 12.90
CA ILE A 236 -16.54 7.44 11.57
C ILE A 236 -15.49 6.36 11.36
N LYS A 237 -15.93 5.12 11.26
CA LYS A 237 -15.03 4.02 10.90
C LYS A 237 -14.62 4.16 9.44
N ALA A 238 -13.33 4.06 9.18
CA ALA A 238 -12.81 3.98 7.82
C ALA A 238 -13.40 2.75 7.12
N ASN A 239 -13.68 2.91 5.83
CA ASN A 239 -14.20 1.83 4.99
C ASN A 239 -13.66 1.96 3.57
N ASP A 240 -12.36 2.19 3.50
CA ASP A 240 -11.63 2.15 2.24
C ASP A 240 -11.61 0.72 1.72
N LYS A 241 -11.45 0.54 0.43
CA LYS A 241 -11.67 -0.76 -0.21
C LYS A 241 -10.58 -1.09 -1.24
N ILE A 242 -10.44 -2.37 -1.50
CA ILE A 242 -9.83 -2.88 -2.73
C ILE A 242 -10.97 -3.44 -3.59
N LEU A 243 -11.08 -2.94 -4.80
CA LEU A 243 -12.09 -3.35 -5.79
C LEU A 243 -11.43 -4.16 -6.90
N ILE A 244 -12.18 -5.07 -7.50
CA ILE A 244 -11.85 -5.75 -8.75
C ILE A 244 -12.86 -5.29 -9.78
N LEU A 245 -12.38 -4.73 -10.88
CA LEU A 245 -13.19 -4.29 -12.02
C LEU A 245 -12.89 -5.21 -13.22
N GLU A 246 -13.94 -5.64 -13.87
CA GLU A 246 -13.88 -6.58 -15.00
C GLU A 246 -14.65 -5.98 -16.19
N ASP A 247 -14.05 -6.09 -17.37
CA ASP A 247 -14.67 -5.86 -18.68
C ASP A 247 -14.93 -7.25 -19.27
N THR A 248 -16.17 -7.76 -19.07
CA THR A 248 -16.47 -9.15 -19.40
C THR A 248 -16.88 -9.36 -20.85
N ASP A 249 -17.33 -8.29 -21.53
CA ASP A 249 -17.71 -8.31 -22.95
C ASP A 249 -16.65 -7.72 -23.89
N GLN A 250 -15.54 -7.22 -23.32
CA GLN A 250 -14.35 -6.69 -24.02
C GLN A 250 -14.67 -5.44 -24.86
N ASP A 251 -15.59 -4.61 -24.41
CA ASP A 251 -15.93 -3.32 -25.08
C ASP A 251 -15.00 -2.17 -24.67
N GLY A 252 -14.12 -2.40 -23.70
CA GLY A 252 -13.18 -1.41 -23.15
C GLY A 252 -13.72 -0.65 -21.96
N LYS A 253 -14.82 -1.13 -21.34
CA LYS A 253 -15.41 -0.59 -20.11
C LYS A 253 -15.65 -1.71 -19.11
N ALA A 254 -15.53 -1.38 -17.84
CA ALA A 254 -15.89 -2.33 -16.80
C ALA A 254 -17.42 -2.47 -16.70
N ASP A 255 -17.91 -3.70 -16.66
CA ASP A 255 -19.31 -4.04 -16.48
C ASP A 255 -19.56 -4.80 -15.18
N LYS A 256 -18.52 -5.26 -14.51
CA LYS A 256 -18.62 -6.01 -13.27
C LYS A 256 -17.64 -5.52 -12.21
N ARG A 257 -18.11 -5.46 -10.97
CA ARG A 257 -17.31 -5.08 -9.81
C ARG A 257 -17.42 -6.10 -8.69
N THR A 258 -16.29 -6.49 -8.11
CA THR A 258 -16.20 -7.27 -6.86
C THR A 258 -15.48 -6.43 -5.79
N ILE A 259 -15.94 -6.47 -4.55
CA ILE A 259 -15.20 -5.90 -3.41
C ILE A 259 -14.33 -7.02 -2.85
N PHE A 260 -13.02 -6.93 -3.07
CA PHE A 260 -12.06 -7.89 -2.54
C PHE A 260 -11.83 -7.69 -1.04
N ALA A 261 -11.62 -6.45 -0.61
CA ALA A 261 -11.45 -6.12 0.79
C ALA A 261 -12.18 -4.81 1.13
N LYS A 262 -12.64 -4.69 2.37
CA LYS A 262 -13.34 -3.53 2.93
C LYS A 262 -12.86 -3.24 4.34
N ASN A 263 -13.33 -2.11 4.91
CA ASN A 263 -12.94 -1.64 6.24
C ASN A 263 -11.44 -1.40 6.37
N LEU A 264 -10.78 -1.10 5.25
CA LEU A 264 -9.39 -0.68 5.24
C LEU A 264 -9.27 0.79 5.67
N TYR A 265 -8.05 1.19 6.01
CA TYR A 265 -7.74 2.56 6.37
C TYR A 265 -6.52 3.06 5.61
N LEU A 266 -6.73 3.99 4.68
CA LEU A 266 -5.70 4.65 3.88
C LEU A 266 -4.77 3.66 3.12
N PRO A 267 -5.31 2.71 2.32
CA PRO A 267 -4.52 1.72 1.58
C PRO A 267 -3.84 2.37 0.36
N LEU A 268 -2.73 3.07 0.58
CA LEU A 268 -2.07 3.89 -0.43
C LEU A 268 -1.41 3.09 -1.56
N GLY A 269 -1.10 1.82 -1.34
CA GLY A 269 -0.52 0.93 -2.35
C GLY A 269 -0.75 -0.54 -2.05
N PHE A 270 -0.73 -1.35 -3.10
CA PHE A 270 -0.81 -2.81 -3.01
C PHE A 270 -0.05 -3.49 -4.15
N GLU A 271 0.28 -4.78 -3.96
CA GLU A 271 0.83 -5.66 -5.00
C GLU A 271 0.43 -7.11 -4.74
N PHE A 272 0.33 -7.89 -5.80
CA PHE A 272 -0.10 -9.29 -5.72
C PHE A 272 0.96 -10.21 -5.14
N GLY A 273 0.49 -11.16 -4.34
CA GLY A 273 1.22 -12.32 -3.87
C GLY A 273 0.51 -13.62 -4.23
N LYS A 274 0.85 -14.71 -3.55
CA LYS A 274 0.21 -16.00 -3.74
C LYS A 274 -1.18 -15.98 -3.07
N ASN A 275 -2.24 -16.09 -3.87
CA ASN A 275 -3.64 -16.10 -3.43
C ASN A 275 -4.05 -14.85 -2.63
N GLY A 276 -3.40 -13.71 -2.85
CA GLY A 276 -3.72 -12.50 -2.12
C GLY A 276 -2.87 -11.30 -2.53
N ILE A 277 -2.91 -10.27 -1.71
CA ILE A 277 -2.22 -9.01 -1.97
C ILE A 277 -1.49 -8.49 -0.72
N TYR A 278 -0.32 -7.89 -0.93
CA TYR A 278 0.37 -7.04 0.03
C TYR A 278 -0.26 -5.66 -0.01
N VAL A 279 -0.63 -5.11 1.14
CA VAL A 279 -1.33 -3.82 1.22
C VAL A 279 -0.70 -2.93 2.30
N SER A 280 -0.56 -1.66 1.99
CA SER A 280 -0.26 -0.62 2.97
C SER A 280 -1.46 -0.41 3.88
N GLN A 281 -1.27 -0.61 5.18
CA GLN A 281 -2.25 -0.34 6.24
C GLN A 281 -1.52 0.31 7.41
N GLU A 282 -1.25 1.61 7.32
CA GLU A 282 -0.43 2.30 8.34
C GLU A 282 -0.78 1.93 9.78
N PRO A 283 0.22 1.60 10.59
CA PRO A 283 1.66 1.55 10.35
C PRO A 283 2.15 0.17 9.88
N ASN A 284 1.31 -0.62 9.24
CA ASN A 284 1.58 -2.02 8.90
C ASN A 284 1.76 -2.21 7.38
N LEU A 285 2.55 -3.21 7.03
CA LEU A 285 2.38 -3.97 5.80
C LEU A 285 1.58 -5.23 6.14
N VAL A 286 0.41 -5.38 5.53
CA VAL A 286 -0.44 -6.56 5.71
C VAL A 286 -0.50 -7.40 4.46
N PHE A 287 -0.82 -8.69 4.61
CA PHE A 287 -1.16 -9.58 3.53
C PHE A 287 -2.63 -9.99 3.68
N LEU A 288 -3.42 -9.73 2.65
CA LEU A 288 -4.83 -10.09 2.58
C LEU A 288 -4.97 -11.28 1.64
N GLU A 289 -5.47 -12.39 2.15
CA GLU A 289 -5.64 -13.64 1.41
C GLU A 289 -7.11 -13.93 1.12
N ASP A 290 -7.34 -14.48 -0.07
CA ASP A 290 -8.54 -15.20 -0.48
C ASP A 290 -8.22 -16.69 -0.36
N THR A 291 -8.72 -17.35 0.69
CA THR A 291 -8.36 -18.75 0.98
C THR A 291 -9.34 -19.75 0.38
N ASP A 292 -10.53 -19.32 -0.03
CA ASP A 292 -11.58 -20.16 -0.62
C ASP A 292 -11.83 -19.90 -2.11
N GLY A 293 -11.22 -18.86 -2.70
CA GLY A 293 -11.25 -18.58 -4.14
C GLY A 293 -12.48 -17.79 -4.60
N ASP A 294 -13.19 -17.12 -3.68
CA ASP A 294 -14.41 -16.35 -4.01
C ASP A 294 -14.12 -14.90 -4.46
N SER A 295 -12.85 -14.55 -4.61
CA SER A 295 -12.34 -13.20 -4.90
C SER A 295 -12.63 -12.19 -3.80
N LYS A 296 -12.68 -12.63 -2.53
CA LYS A 296 -12.74 -11.77 -1.35
C LYS A 296 -11.71 -12.21 -0.32
N ALA A 297 -11.13 -11.22 0.34
CA ALA A 297 -10.20 -11.50 1.42
C ALA A 297 -10.96 -12.01 2.66
N ASP A 298 -10.57 -13.18 3.15
CA ASP A 298 -11.09 -13.81 4.36
C ASP A 298 -10.04 -13.96 5.46
N LYS A 299 -8.76 -13.69 5.13
CA LYS A 299 -7.67 -13.75 6.08
C LYS A 299 -6.75 -12.55 5.94
N GLU A 300 -6.40 -11.93 7.07
CA GLU A 300 -5.43 -10.86 7.18
C GLU A 300 -4.24 -11.30 8.04
N THR A 301 -3.03 -11.01 7.55
CA THR A 301 -1.79 -11.26 8.27
C THR A 301 -0.94 -10.00 8.31
N ILE A 302 -0.60 -9.51 9.50
CA ILE A 302 0.38 -8.43 9.66
C ILE A 302 1.77 -9.02 9.43
N LEU A 303 2.45 -8.55 8.38
CA LEU A 303 3.80 -9.01 8.03
C LEU A 303 4.88 -8.15 8.67
N LEU A 304 4.69 -6.83 8.67
CA LEU A 304 5.61 -5.85 9.23
C LEU A 304 4.81 -4.77 9.94
N HIS A 305 5.36 -4.25 11.04
CA HIS A 305 4.78 -3.19 11.84
C HIS A 305 5.82 -2.13 12.18
N GLY A 306 5.44 -0.85 12.11
CA GLY A 306 6.28 0.27 12.53
C GLY A 306 6.71 1.22 11.42
N PHE A 307 6.05 1.19 10.26
CA PHE A 307 6.16 2.25 9.26
C PHE A 307 5.63 3.57 9.81
N GLY A 308 6.13 4.68 9.25
CA GLY A 308 5.72 6.02 9.66
C GLY A 308 4.25 6.31 9.32
N SER A 309 3.61 7.13 10.12
CA SER A 309 2.22 7.58 9.92
C SER A 309 2.07 9.11 10.09
N GLU A 310 3.17 9.84 10.03
CA GLU A 310 3.21 11.28 10.21
C GLU A 310 2.55 12.05 9.07
N ASP A 311 2.45 11.42 7.90
CA ASP A 311 1.83 11.99 6.71
C ASP A 311 1.24 10.88 5.82
N CYS A 312 -0.06 10.63 5.92
CA CYS A 312 -0.73 9.48 5.31
C CYS A 312 -0.62 9.42 3.78
N HIS A 313 -0.36 10.52 3.09
CA HIS A 313 -0.18 10.48 1.65
C HIS A 313 1.26 10.19 1.24
N HIS A 314 2.13 9.93 2.18
CA HIS A 314 3.53 9.55 2.01
C HIS A 314 3.86 8.19 2.66
N ALA A 315 2.85 7.44 3.13
CA ALA A 315 2.98 6.07 3.60
C ALA A 315 3.63 5.15 2.55
N ILE A 316 3.91 3.92 2.92
CA ILE A 316 4.45 2.96 1.94
C ILE A 316 3.50 2.81 0.75
N HIS A 317 4.02 3.05 -0.45
CA HIS A 317 3.28 3.06 -1.72
C HIS A 317 4.15 2.61 -2.89
N ASN A 318 3.61 2.63 -4.12
CA ASN A 318 4.29 2.22 -5.34
C ASN A 318 4.95 0.85 -5.20
N PHE A 319 4.14 -0.13 -4.82
CA PHE A 319 4.60 -1.51 -4.68
C PHE A 319 4.94 -2.10 -6.05
N VAL A 320 6.12 -2.71 -6.16
CA VAL A 320 6.57 -3.37 -7.40
C VAL A 320 7.54 -4.51 -7.09
N TRP A 321 7.35 -5.64 -7.76
CA TRP A 321 8.34 -6.71 -7.72
C TRP A 321 9.54 -6.37 -8.58
N GLY A 322 10.72 -6.41 -7.99
CA GLY A 322 11.96 -6.40 -8.77
C GLY A 322 12.23 -7.76 -9.42
N PRO A 323 13.03 -7.82 -10.47
CA PRO A 323 13.30 -9.08 -11.18
C PRO A 323 13.96 -10.15 -10.29
N GLY A 324 14.65 -9.75 -9.24
CA GLY A 324 15.23 -10.67 -8.25
C GLY A 324 14.27 -11.18 -7.18
N GLY A 325 12.96 -10.98 -7.31
CA GLY A 325 11.93 -11.51 -6.40
C GLY A 325 11.80 -10.78 -5.07
N GLY A 326 12.35 -9.58 -4.93
CA GLY A 326 12.08 -8.68 -3.81
C GLY A 326 10.91 -7.77 -4.10
N LEU A 327 10.02 -7.57 -3.12
CA LEU A 327 8.96 -6.58 -3.18
C LEU A 327 9.53 -5.22 -2.75
N TYR A 328 9.55 -4.28 -3.68
CA TYR A 328 9.97 -2.91 -3.41
C TYR A 328 8.78 -2.04 -3.11
N MET A 329 8.98 -1.07 -2.21
CA MET A 329 7.99 -0.07 -1.83
C MET A 329 8.69 1.22 -1.41
N GLN A 330 8.05 2.34 -1.64
CA GLN A 330 8.58 3.65 -1.34
C GLN A 330 7.86 4.26 -0.16
N GLU A 331 8.59 4.91 0.73
CA GLU A 331 8.09 5.83 1.75
C GLU A 331 8.66 7.22 1.49
N SER A 332 7.88 8.26 1.78
CA SER A 332 8.28 9.63 1.47
C SER A 332 8.51 10.47 2.72
N VAL A 333 8.40 11.80 2.60
CA VAL A 333 8.83 12.79 3.62
C VAL A 333 8.07 12.73 4.94
N PHE A 334 8.71 13.22 5.97
CA PHE A 334 8.23 13.45 7.34
C PHE A 334 8.12 12.22 8.22
N HIS A 335 8.29 11.03 7.67
CA HIS A 335 8.16 9.78 8.41
C HIS A 335 9.36 9.49 9.30
N ASN A 336 9.09 8.87 10.44
CA ASN A 336 10.08 8.30 11.35
C ASN A 336 9.76 6.82 11.51
N THR A 337 10.21 6.04 10.56
CA THR A 337 9.95 4.60 10.50
C THR A 337 10.90 3.83 11.40
N GLN A 338 10.35 2.92 12.18
CA GLN A 338 11.10 1.90 12.91
C GLN A 338 10.35 0.57 12.83
N VAL A 339 10.69 -0.21 11.82
CA VAL A 339 10.17 -1.57 11.67
C VAL A 339 11.08 -2.54 12.41
N GLU A 340 10.54 -3.25 13.37
CA GLU A 340 11.25 -4.32 14.07
C GLU A 340 11.10 -5.64 13.32
N THR A 341 12.21 -6.29 13.04
CA THR A 341 12.26 -7.56 12.31
C THR A 341 13.06 -8.59 13.08
N ILE A 342 12.92 -9.87 12.70
CA ILE A 342 13.73 -10.95 13.26
C ILE A 342 15.25 -10.74 13.04
N TYR A 343 15.64 -9.86 12.10
CA TYR A 343 17.02 -9.44 11.80
C TYR A 343 17.43 -8.15 12.53
N GLY A 344 16.62 -7.67 13.46
CA GLY A 344 16.80 -6.39 14.14
C GLY A 344 16.01 -5.23 13.49
N PRO A 345 16.02 -4.06 14.14
CA PRO A 345 15.23 -2.92 13.70
C PRO A 345 15.75 -2.32 12.40
N ARG A 346 14.83 -1.91 11.54
CA ARG A 346 15.09 -1.09 10.35
C ARG A 346 14.55 0.29 10.58
N ARG A 347 15.44 1.29 10.58
CA ARG A 347 15.08 2.69 10.88
C ARG A 347 15.39 3.57 9.68
N SER A 348 14.41 4.37 9.28
CA SER A 348 14.60 5.46 8.34
C SER A 348 13.97 6.74 8.87
N LYS A 349 14.48 7.85 8.38
CA LYS A 349 13.88 9.16 8.58
C LYS A 349 13.68 9.77 7.21
N ASP A 350 12.49 10.32 6.99
CA ASP A 350 12.06 10.83 5.70
C ASP A 350 12.02 9.72 4.61
N ASN A 351 12.60 9.96 3.47
CA ASN A 351 12.44 9.14 2.26
C ASN A 351 13.24 7.84 2.30
N ALA A 352 12.61 6.73 1.92
CA ALA A 352 13.29 5.45 1.73
C ALA A 352 12.62 4.61 0.63
N ILE A 353 13.42 3.81 -0.03
CA ILE A 353 12.96 2.66 -0.80
C ILE A 353 13.29 1.41 0.03
N TYR A 354 12.28 0.63 0.33
CA TYR A 354 12.41 -0.64 1.02
C TYR A 354 12.39 -1.79 0.03
N ARG A 355 13.09 -2.86 0.38
CA ARG A 355 13.01 -4.17 -0.27
C ARG A 355 12.57 -5.19 0.78
N PHE A 356 11.46 -5.84 0.54
CA PHE A 356 10.95 -6.91 1.38
C PHE A 356 11.05 -8.26 0.65
N ASP A 357 11.64 -9.25 1.31
CA ASP A 357 11.61 -10.64 0.84
C ASP A 357 10.61 -11.43 1.70
N PRO A 358 9.43 -11.76 1.17
CA PRO A 358 8.40 -12.46 1.93
C PRO A 358 8.79 -13.88 2.36
N ARG A 359 9.70 -14.53 1.64
CA ARG A 359 10.13 -15.91 1.94
C ARG A 359 10.98 -15.98 3.22
N THR A 360 11.71 -14.92 3.51
CA THR A 360 12.59 -14.83 4.66
C THR A 360 12.12 -13.80 5.68
N HIS A 361 11.01 -13.07 5.41
CA HIS A 361 10.54 -11.93 6.20
C HIS A 361 11.62 -10.85 6.40
N ARG A 362 12.55 -10.72 5.44
CA ARG A 362 13.64 -9.77 5.51
C ARG A 362 13.25 -8.44 4.89
N LEU A 363 13.26 -7.39 5.70
CA LEU A 363 13.13 -6.01 5.25
C LEU A 363 14.51 -5.36 5.19
N GLU A 364 14.81 -4.72 4.07
CA GLU A 364 16.02 -3.94 3.86
C GLU A 364 15.65 -2.52 3.44
N ILE A 365 16.49 -1.55 3.78
CA ILE A 365 16.43 -0.23 3.20
C ILE A 365 17.33 -0.27 1.97
N ALA A 366 16.72 -0.48 0.80
CA ALA A 366 17.43 -0.61 -0.46
C ALA A 366 18.07 0.73 -0.89
N SER A 367 17.40 1.84 -0.62
CA SER A 367 17.98 3.16 -0.84
C SER A 367 17.44 4.18 0.16
N ARG A 368 18.34 5.03 0.64
CA ARG A 368 17.99 6.27 1.36
C ARG A 368 17.99 7.40 0.35
N LEU A 369 16.81 7.86 -0.01
CA LEU A 369 16.67 8.98 -0.93
C LEU A 369 17.17 10.27 -0.27
N PRO A 370 17.61 11.27 -1.06
CA PRO A 370 18.11 12.53 -0.51
C PRO A 370 17.12 13.19 0.46
N PRO A 371 17.57 13.72 1.60
CA PRO A 371 16.71 14.40 2.56
C PRO A 371 15.94 15.57 1.94
N GLY A 372 14.73 15.81 2.42
CA GLY A 372 13.90 16.93 1.98
C GLY A 372 13.35 16.80 0.56
N GLY A 373 13.42 15.62 -0.04
CA GLY A 373 12.65 15.26 -1.23
C GLY A 373 11.15 15.18 -0.90
N ASN A 374 10.36 15.03 -1.93
CA ASN A 374 8.94 14.72 -1.85
C ASN A 374 8.65 13.70 -2.96
N PRO A 375 9.28 12.51 -2.89
CA PRO A 375 9.15 11.51 -3.93
C PRO A 375 7.74 10.88 -3.87
N TRP A 376 7.18 10.66 -5.06
CA TRP A 376 5.87 10.08 -5.22
C TRP A 376 5.83 8.98 -6.28
N GLY A 377 6.50 9.18 -7.41
CA GLY A 377 6.54 8.22 -8.49
C GLY A 377 7.71 7.25 -8.34
N TYR A 378 7.47 5.96 -8.59
CA TYR A 378 8.48 4.93 -8.56
C TYR A 378 8.13 3.81 -9.55
N ALA A 379 9.11 3.38 -10.32
CA ALA A 379 8.99 2.25 -11.25
C ALA A 379 10.34 1.53 -11.37
N ILE A 380 10.30 0.30 -11.84
CA ILE A 380 11.50 -0.49 -12.17
C ILE A 380 11.44 -0.84 -13.65
N ASN A 381 12.54 -0.59 -14.38
CA ASN A 381 12.62 -0.95 -15.80
C ASN A 381 12.92 -2.43 -15.99
N GLN A 382 12.94 -2.87 -17.24
CA GLN A 382 13.20 -4.27 -17.60
C GLN A 382 14.57 -4.81 -17.14
N TRP A 383 15.53 -3.94 -16.84
CA TRP A 383 16.87 -4.29 -16.37
C TRP A 383 17.02 -4.23 -14.85
N GLY A 384 15.94 -3.97 -14.13
CA GLY A 384 15.96 -3.85 -12.69
C GLY A 384 16.47 -2.52 -12.17
N GLU A 385 16.58 -1.50 -13.02
CA GLU A 385 16.96 -0.16 -12.61
C GLU A 385 15.75 0.59 -12.06
N HIS A 386 15.97 1.36 -11.00
CA HIS A 386 14.92 2.00 -10.22
C HIS A 386 14.77 3.46 -10.64
N LEU A 387 13.63 3.82 -11.20
CA LEU A 387 13.25 5.19 -11.51
C LEU A 387 12.36 5.73 -10.39
N TYR A 388 12.78 6.81 -9.76
CA TYR A 388 11.94 7.52 -8.79
C TYR A 388 11.88 9.02 -9.08
N VAL A 389 10.80 9.67 -8.68
CA VAL A 389 10.63 11.11 -8.77
C VAL A 389 10.85 11.75 -7.41
N GLY A 390 11.90 12.55 -7.33
CA GLY A 390 12.32 13.20 -6.11
C GLY A 390 11.81 14.63 -5.95
N ARG A 391 12.59 15.42 -5.22
CA ARG A 391 12.27 16.81 -4.89
C ARG A 391 12.31 17.72 -6.12
N HIS A 392 11.36 18.67 -6.18
CA HIS A 392 11.39 19.80 -7.13
C HIS A 392 11.61 19.41 -8.58
N ASN A 393 10.91 18.35 -9.03
CA ASN A 393 10.92 17.93 -10.43
C ASN A 393 12.19 17.18 -10.88
N ASN A 394 12.98 16.69 -9.95
CA ASN A 394 14.08 15.79 -10.28
C ASN A 394 13.58 14.36 -10.27
N ALA A 395 13.64 13.71 -11.40
CA ALA A 395 13.59 12.28 -11.47
C ALA A 395 15.01 11.73 -11.43
N SER A 396 15.15 10.55 -10.88
CA SER A 396 16.46 9.91 -10.76
C SER A 396 16.33 8.44 -11.12
N LEU A 397 17.22 7.98 -11.97
CA LEU A 397 17.39 6.56 -12.22
C LEU A 397 18.54 6.05 -11.37
N ILE A 398 18.27 5.02 -10.56
CA ILE A 398 19.23 4.42 -9.64
C ILE A 398 19.62 3.06 -10.21
N ASN A 399 20.85 2.93 -10.66
CA ASN A 399 21.35 1.67 -11.23
C ASN A 399 21.63 0.63 -10.14
N GLN A 400 22.00 1.09 -8.96
CA GLN A 400 22.30 0.23 -7.80
C GLN A 400 21.80 0.91 -6.52
N PRO A 401 20.58 0.59 -6.07
CA PRO A 401 19.99 1.21 -4.89
C PRO A 401 20.89 1.12 -3.64
N GLU A 402 21.57 -0.01 -3.48
CA GLU A 402 22.44 -0.30 -2.34
C GLU A 402 23.72 0.56 -2.32
N SER A 403 24.22 0.97 -3.47
CA SER A 403 25.43 1.79 -3.58
C SER A 403 25.15 3.29 -3.52
N GLY A 404 23.90 3.70 -3.63
CA GLY A 404 23.51 5.13 -3.66
C GLY A 404 23.93 5.87 -4.92
N ASN A 405 24.39 5.16 -5.96
CA ASN A 405 24.72 5.78 -7.25
C ASN A 405 23.44 6.21 -7.97
N VAL A 406 23.32 7.50 -8.20
CA VAL A 406 22.13 8.11 -8.78
C VAL A 406 22.51 8.88 -10.03
N ALA A 407 21.96 8.49 -11.17
CA ALA A 407 21.92 9.34 -12.35
C ALA A 407 20.76 10.32 -12.20
N ASN A 408 21.05 11.59 -11.98
CA ASN A 408 20.03 12.62 -11.82
C ASN A 408 19.68 13.25 -13.16
N ALA A 409 18.39 13.31 -13.47
CA ALA A 409 17.88 14.14 -14.53
C ALA A 409 16.85 15.13 -13.98
N ASN A 410 16.89 16.34 -14.49
CA ASN A 410 15.89 17.35 -14.16
C ASN A 410 14.72 17.20 -15.13
N TYR A 411 13.53 16.80 -14.64
CA TYR A 411 12.30 16.77 -15.45
C TYR A 411 11.88 18.17 -15.96
N GLY A 412 12.70 19.21 -15.69
CA GLY A 412 12.46 20.58 -16.12
C GLY A 412 11.28 21.22 -15.41
N ASN A 413 11.38 22.51 -15.19
CA ASN A 413 10.38 23.46 -14.64
C ASN A 413 9.15 22.95 -13.89
N ARG A 414 9.04 23.43 -12.68
CA ARG A 414 7.92 23.71 -11.74
C ARG A 414 6.67 22.80 -11.73
N ASP A 415 6.49 21.90 -12.69
CA ASP A 415 5.18 21.31 -12.97
C ASP A 415 5.08 19.81 -12.66
N ASN A 416 6.17 19.18 -12.26
CA ASN A 416 6.26 17.74 -12.20
C ASN A 416 6.04 17.23 -10.75
N ARG A 417 4.77 17.02 -10.42
CA ARG A 417 4.37 16.22 -9.27
C ARG A 417 3.60 15.03 -9.81
N ASN A 418 4.32 13.95 -10.00
CA ASN A 418 3.79 12.70 -10.54
C ASN A 418 3.83 11.62 -9.47
N CYS A 419 2.79 10.80 -9.46
CA CYS A 419 2.64 9.68 -8.55
C CYS A 419 2.89 8.35 -9.25
N GLY A 420 2.42 8.18 -10.48
CA GLY A 420 2.56 6.97 -11.28
C GLY A 420 3.54 7.15 -12.44
N GLN A 421 4.28 6.09 -12.73
CA GLN A 421 5.19 6.00 -13.89
C GLN A 421 5.13 4.60 -14.47
N GLU A 422 5.18 4.50 -15.81
CA GLU A 422 5.13 3.24 -16.52
C GLU A 422 6.05 3.27 -17.74
N PHE A 423 6.95 2.29 -17.86
CA PHE A 423 7.76 2.10 -19.03
C PHE A 423 6.94 1.52 -20.19
N ILE A 424 7.03 2.13 -21.36
CA ILE A 424 6.26 1.72 -22.54
C ILE A 424 6.95 0.53 -23.21
N SER A 425 6.31 -0.63 -23.13
CA SER A 425 6.83 -1.88 -23.69
C SER A 425 5.73 -2.73 -24.35
N SER A 426 4.71 -2.08 -24.93
CA SER A 426 3.60 -2.75 -25.63
C SER A 426 3.61 -2.36 -27.11
N ARG A 427 3.45 -3.34 -28.01
CA ARG A 427 3.38 -3.13 -29.46
C ARG A 427 2.14 -2.37 -29.92
N HIS A 428 1.17 -2.20 -29.03
CA HIS A 428 0.04 -1.29 -29.25
C HIS A 428 0.51 0.16 -29.48
N TRP A 429 1.60 0.56 -28.83
CA TRP A 429 2.16 1.91 -28.95
C TRP A 429 3.13 2.02 -30.13
N PRO A 430 3.25 3.20 -30.77
CA PRO A 430 4.22 3.46 -31.83
C PRO A 430 5.66 3.08 -31.46
N ASP A 431 6.45 2.72 -32.47
CA ASP A 431 7.80 2.22 -32.25
C ASP A 431 8.72 3.30 -31.64
N GLU A 432 8.50 4.57 -31.97
CA GLU A 432 9.21 5.71 -31.41
C GLU A 432 8.90 5.95 -29.91
N LEU A 433 7.83 5.37 -29.40
CA LEU A 433 7.48 5.46 -27.97
C LEU A 433 8.02 4.29 -27.14
N GLN A 434 8.52 3.23 -27.78
CA GLN A 434 9.03 2.06 -27.04
C GLN A 434 10.21 2.44 -26.15
N GLY A 435 10.21 1.93 -24.91
CA GLY A 435 11.22 2.24 -23.89
C GLY A 435 11.10 3.63 -23.25
N LYS A 436 10.16 4.47 -23.70
CA LYS A 436 9.85 5.75 -23.07
C LYS A 436 9.00 5.53 -21.82
N VAL A 437 8.72 6.60 -21.07
CA VAL A 437 8.00 6.55 -19.81
C VAL A 437 6.74 7.40 -19.90
N PHE A 438 5.59 6.81 -19.62
CA PHE A 438 4.39 7.54 -19.25
C PHE A 438 4.50 7.98 -17.79
N SER A 439 4.05 9.21 -17.52
CA SER A 439 4.11 9.81 -16.19
C SER A 439 2.87 10.68 -16.00
N ASN A 440 2.06 10.36 -14.99
CA ASN A 440 0.91 11.20 -14.67
C ASN A 440 1.34 12.47 -13.93
N GLN A 441 0.51 13.49 -13.99
CA GLN A 441 0.68 14.71 -13.23
C GLN A 441 -0.64 15.20 -12.67
N TYR A 442 -0.62 15.73 -11.45
CA TYR A 442 -1.84 16.09 -10.72
C TYR A 442 -1.87 17.56 -10.26
N LYS A 443 -0.82 18.33 -10.50
CA LYS A 443 -0.74 19.73 -10.06
C LYS A 443 -0.11 20.62 -11.12
N ASN A 444 -0.77 21.74 -11.43
CA ASN A 444 -0.47 22.74 -12.46
C ASN A 444 -0.70 22.21 -13.89
N PHE A 445 -0.48 20.95 -14.12
CA PHE A 445 -0.85 20.17 -15.28
C PHE A 445 -1.56 18.92 -14.74
N GLN A 446 -2.74 18.63 -15.20
CA GLN A 446 -3.51 17.43 -14.85
C GLN A 446 -3.61 16.54 -16.09
N GLY A 447 -2.93 15.41 -16.09
CA GLY A 447 -2.90 14.53 -17.25
C GLY A 447 -1.70 13.60 -17.28
N VAL A 448 -1.33 13.15 -18.49
CA VAL A 448 -0.22 12.23 -18.70
C VAL A 448 0.80 12.82 -19.65
N LEU A 449 2.06 12.77 -19.27
CA LEU A 449 3.22 13.18 -20.05
C LEU A 449 4.01 11.97 -20.52
N ILE A 450 4.88 12.21 -21.51
CA ILE A 450 5.84 11.23 -22.05
C ILE A 450 7.23 11.77 -21.82
N HIS A 451 8.09 10.91 -21.29
CA HIS A 451 9.50 11.20 -21.05
C HIS A 451 10.41 10.18 -21.73
N ASP A 452 11.51 10.68 -22.25
CA ASP A 452 12.60 9.89 -22.78
C ASP A 452 13.76 9.85 -21.79
N TRP A 453 14.28 8.66 -21.56
CA TRP A 453 15.50 8.37 -20.82
C TRP A 453 16.45 7.64 -21.75
N THR A 454 17.43 8.37 -22.28
CA THR A 454 18.42 7.79 -23.20
C THR A 454 19.72 7.52 -22.46
N GLU A 455 20.20 6.29 -22.54
CA GLU A 455 21.48 5.90 -21.96
C GLU A 455 22.63 6.75 -22.51
N LYS A 456 23.52 7.19 -21.60
CA LYS A 456 24.71 7.98 -21.92
C LYS A 456 25.89 7.52 -21.06
N GLY A 457 26.60 6.52 -21.51
CA GLY A 457 27.65 5.88 -20.72
C GLY A 457 27.06 5.22 -19.47
N THR A 458 27.45 5.67 -18.27
CA THR A 458 26.94 5.18 -16.98
C THR A 458 25.80 6.04 -16.42
N THR A 459 25.20 6.90 -17.22
CA THR A 459 24.13 7.81 -16.82
C THR A 459 23.05 7.88 -17.89
N TYR A 460 22.08 8.76 -17.71
CA TYR A 460 20.98 8.97 -18.65
C TYR A 460 20.81 10.45 -18.95
N ASP A 461 20.58 10.75 -20.22
CA ASP A 461 20.00 12.02 -20.64
C ASP A 461 18.48 11.90 -20.56
N HIS A 462 17.82 12.97 -20.15
CA HIS A 462 16.37 13.03 -20.02
C HIS A 462 15.78 14.12 -20.90
N LYS A 463 14.66 13.80 -21.58
CA LYS A 463 13.89 14.76 -22.38
C LYS A 463 12.39 14.50 -22.19
N ARG A 464 11.62 15.57 -21.93
CA ARG A 464 10.17 15.54 -22.07
C ARG A 464 9.81 15.57 -23.56
N LEU A 465 9.07 14.58 -24.04
CA LEU A 465 8.68 14.47 -25.44
C LEU A 465 7.36 15.20 -25.75
N GLY A 466 6.38 15.11 -24.84
CA GLY A 466 5.07 15.69 -25.06
C GLY A 466 4.05 15.31 -23.98
N LYS A 467 2.78 15.51 -24.30
CA LYS A 467 1.64 15.07 -23.50
C LYS A 467 0.81 14.04 -24.26
N VAL A 468 0.18 13.15 -23.52
CA VAL A 468 -0.86 12.23 -24.01
C VAL A 468 -2.20 12.95 -24.02
N PHE A 469 -2.58 13.47 -22.85
CA PHE A 469 -3.75 14.34 -22.68
C PHE A 469 -3.54 15.31 -21.50
N GLU A 470 -4.31 16.38 -21.50
CA GLU A 470 -4.40 17.35 -20.41
C GLU A 470 -5.85 17.63 -20.09
N ALA A 471 -6.26 17.47 -18.84
CA ALA A 471 -7.56 17.85 -18.35
C ALA A 471 -7.59 19.36 -18.04
N GLN A 472 -8.54 20.08 -18.60
CA GLN A 472 -8.72 21.51 -18.34
C GLN A 472 -9.41 21.76 -16.98
N ASN A 473 -10.11 20.76 -16.44
CA ASN A 473 -10.68 20.81 -15.11
C ASN A 473 -9.66 20.33 -14.06
N LYS A 474 -9.34 21.20 -13.11
CA LYS A 474 -8.38 20.90 -12.05
C LYS A 474 -8.88 19.91 -10.99
N ALA A 475 -10.14 19.50 -11.05
CA ALA A 475 -10.66 18.43 -10.22
C ALA A 475 -10.20 17.04 -10.67
N CYS A 476 -9.81 16.88 -11.94
CA CYS A 476 -9.09 15.70 -12.43
C CYS A 476 -7.70 15.63 -11.77
N ILE A 477 -7.44 14.54 -11.07
CA ILE A 477 -6.20 14.36 -10.28
C ILE A 477 -5.65 12.96 -10.56
N PRO A 478 -4.95 12.77 -11.70
CA PRO A 478 -4.31 11.50 -12.02
C PRO A 478 -3.24 11.15 -10.98
N VAL A 479 -3.38 10.02 -10.30
CA VAL A 479 -2.50 9.62 -9.19
C VAL A 479 -1.74 8.33 -9.44
N ASP A 480 -2.26 7.46 -10.31
CA ASP A 480 -1.56 6.23 -10.69
C ASP A 480 -1.86 5.87 -12.14
N LEU A 481 -0.97 5.10 -12.77
CA LEU A 481 -1.16 4.61 -14.14
C LEU A 481 -0.43 3.29 -14.37
N GLN A 482 -1.00 2.44 -15.24
CA GLN A 482 -0.41 1.15 -15.58
C GLN A 482 -0.86 0.66 -16.96
N LEU A 483 0.02 -0.08 -17.66
CA LEU A 483 -0.32 -0.80 -18.89
C LEU A 483 -1.14 -2.07 -18.56
N GLY A 484 -2.30 -2.16 -19.18
CA GLY A 484 -3.18 -3.32 -19.13
C GLY A 484 -2.61 -4.54 -19.86
N PRO A 485 -3.29 -5.72 -19.76
CA PRO A 485 -2.88 -6.94 -20.45
C PRO A 485 -2.86 -6.80 -21.96
N GLU A 486 -3.74 -5.97 -22.49
CA GLU A 486 -3.90 -5.68 -23.92
C GLU A 486 -3.08 -4.48 -24.40
N GLY A 487 -2.24 -3.92 -23.53
CA GLY A 487 -1.32 -2.84 -23.86
C GLY A 487 -1.90 -1.43 -23.76
N ALA A 488 -3.18 -1.24 -23.52
CA ALA A 488 -3.76 0.07 -23.23
C ALA A 488 -3.23 0.63 -21.91
N LEU A 489 -3.16 1.95 -21.78
CA LEU A 489 -2.77 2.63 -20.55
C LEU A 489 -4.03 2.96 -19.72
N TYR A 490 -4.03 2.53 -18.47
CA TYR A 490 -5.08 2.86 -17.49
C TYR A 490 -4.59 3.93 -16.54
N VAL A 491 -5.44 4.90 -16.21
CA VAL A 491 -5.09 6.05 -15.38
C VAL A 491 -6.13 6.21 -14.28
N ALA A 492 -5.69 6.12 -13.03
CA ALA A 492 -6.52 6.36 -11.87
C ALA A 492 -6.66 7.87 -11.62
N ASP A 493 -7.87 8.37 -11.70
CA ASP A 493 -8.23 9.76 -11.41
C ASP A 493 -8.91 9.82 -10.03
N TRP A 494 -8.16 10.28 -9.03
CA TRP A 494 -8.61 10.43 -7.65
C TRP A 494 -9.80 11.38 -7.52
N TYR A 495 -9.92 12.30 -8.41
CA TYR A 495 -10.94 13.32 -8.58
C TYR A 495 -11.38 14.03 -7.30
N ASN A 496 -11.07 15.30 -7.17
CA ASN A 496 -11.51 16.10 -6.04
C ASN A 496 -11.68 17.58 -6.43
N PRO A 497 -12.83 18.21 -6.14
CA PRO A 497 -13.06 19.61 -6.47
C PRO A 497 -12.21 20.59 -5.67
N VAL A 498 -11.68 20.19 -4.52
CA VAL A 498 -10.83 21.04 -3.69
C VAL A 498 -9.38 20.89 -4.11
N LEU A 499 -8.84 21.98 -4.62
CA LEU A 499 -7.43 22.10 -4.95
C LEU A 499 -6.66 22.50 -3.71
N GLY A 500 -6.10 21.55 -3.02
CA GLY A 500 -5.34 21.92 -1.83
C GLY A 500 -4.66 20.73 -1.20
N HIS A 501 -3.48 21.00 -0.72
CA HIS A 501 -2.73 20.13 0.14
C HIS A 501 -3.52 19.89 1.45
N MET A 502 -3.36 18.73 2.07
CA MET A 502 -3.86 18.40 3.42
C MET A 502 -3.69 19.55 4.42
N GLN A 503 -2.53 20.17 4.42
CA GLN A 503 -2.14 21.30 5.24
C GLN A 503 -3.17 22.45 5.28
N TYR A 504 -3.93 22.65 4.19
CA TYR A 504 -4.82 23.79 4.05
C TYR A 504 -6.29 23.43 4.15
N SER A 505 -6.64 22.19 4.00
CA SER A 505 -8.02 21.77 3.80
C SER A 505 -8.38 20.41 4.40
N LEU A 506 -7.71 20.03 5.50
CA LEU A 506 -7.92 18.72 6.12
C LEU A 506 -9.39 18.43 6.47
N ARG A 507 -10.11 19.45 6.91
CA ARG A 507 -11.54 19.40 7.30
C ARG A 507 -12.42 20.30 6.40
N ASP A 508 -11.99 20.52 5.17
CA ASP A 508 -12.75 21.35 4.22
C ASP A 508 -13.99 20.59 3.74
N GLU A 509 -15.17 21.11 4.04
CA GLU A 509 -16.47 20.52 3.67
C GLU A 509 -16.69 20.46 2.15
N ARG A 510 -15.92 21.23 1.37
CA ARG A 510 -15.98 21.20 -0.09
C ARG A 510 -15.29 19.99 -0.70
N ARG A 511 -14.54 19.20 0.10
CA ARG A 511 -13.98 17.93 -0.36
C ARG A 511 -15.09 16.98 -0.72
N ASP A 512 -15.00 16.39 -1.89
CA ASP A 512 -15.91 15.37 -2.35
C ASP A 512 -15.19 14.01 -2.42
N SER A 513 -15.44 13.18 -1.44
CA SER A 513 -14.90 11.83 -1.39
C SER A 513 -15.83 10.79 -2.05
N SER A 514 -16.84 11.23 -2.80
CA SER A 514 -17.79 10.32 -3.48
C SER A 514 -17.41 10.04 -4.93
N LYS A 515 -16.36 10.69 -5.45
CA LYS A 515 -15.96 10.63 -6.85
C LYS A 515 -14.71 9.79 -7.07
N GLY A 516 -14.59 9.22 -8.27
CA GLY A 516 -13.42 8.49 -8.71
C GLY A 516 -13.61 7.87 -10.08
N ARG A 517 -12.55 7.85 -10.89
CA ARG A 517 -12.62 7.42 -12.30
C ARG A 517 -11.38 6.66 -12.70
N ILE A 518 -11.56 5.78 -13.68
CA ILE A 518 -10.47 5.13 -14.38
C ILE A 518 -10.60 5.47 -15.86
N TRP A 519 -9.58 6.13 -16.38
CA TRP A 519 -9.49 6.45 -17.81
C TRP A 519 -8.65 5.40 -18.51
N ARG A 520 -9.09 4.98 -19.71
CA ARG A 520 -8.37 4.07 -20.60
C ARG A 520 -7.86 4.83 -21.80
N VAL A 521 -6.56 4.72 -22.06
CA VAL A 521 -5.89 5.42 -23.17
C VAL A 521 -5.38 4.39 -24.15
N THR A 522 -5.64 4.64 -25.45
CA THR A 522 -5.18 3.78 -26.55
C THR A 522 -4.61 4.61 -27.68
N TRP A 523 -3.92 3.96 -28.62
CA TRP A 523 -3.46 4.54 -29.89
C TRP A 523 -4.43 4.18 -31.02
N LYS A 524 -4.90 5.18 -31.80
CA LYS A 524 -6.03 5.03 -32.73
C LYS A 524 -5.85 3.96 -33.81
N ASP A 525 -4.66 3.92 -34.42
CA ASP A 525 -4.44 3.18 -35.65
C ASP A 525 -3.62 1.91 -35.43
N ARG A 526 -3.52 1.43 -34.21
CA ARG A 526 -2.85 0.17 -33.89
C ARG A 526 -3.78 -0.77 -33.14
N PRO A 527 -3.74 -2.08 -33.45
CA PRO A 527 -4.50 -3.04 -32.69
C PRO A 527 -3.99 -3.14 -31.24
N LEU A 528 -4.85 -3.52 -30.36
CA LEU A 528 -4.47 -3.90 -28.99
C LEU A 528 -3.61 -5.17 -29.03
N ASP A 529 -2.72 -5.32 -28.06
CA ASP A 529 -1.98 -6.55 -27.85
C ASP A 529 -2.94 -7.68 -27.46
N LYS A 530 -2.62 -8.90 -27.86
CA LYS A 530 -3.36 -10.06 -27.36
C LYS A 530 -2.91 -10.33 -25.92
N PRO A 531 -3.83 -10.32 -24.94
CA PRO A 531 -3.48 -10.63 -23.56
C PRO A 531 -2.79 -12.00 -23.42
N ALA A 532 -1.68 -12.04 -22.72
CA ALA A 532 -0.97 -13.28 -22.44
C ALA A 532 -1.77 -14.13 -21.44
N LYS A 533 -1.83 -15.45 -21.71
CA LYS A 533 -2.44 -16.41 -20.79
C LYS A 533 -1.50 -16.60 -19.59
N ILE A 534 -1.92 -16.16 -18.40
CA ILE A 534 -1.21 -16.37 -17.13
C ILE A 534 -1.94 -17.40 -16.27
N VAL A 535 -3.22 -17.18 -16.01
CA VAL A 535 -4.06 -18.13 -15.25
C VAL A 535 -4.29 -19.38 -16.10
N GLY A 536 -4.03 -20.55 -15.52
CA GLY A 536 -4.14 -21.85 -16.21
C GLY A 536 -3.07 -22.10 -17.27
N ALA A 537 -1.99 -21.27 -17.32
CA ALA A 537 -0.83 -21.57 -18.14
C ALA A 537 0.01 -22.70 -17.51
N THR A 538 0.66 -23.51 -18.35
CA THR A 538 1.66 -24.48 -17.88
C THR A 538 2.94 -23.78 -17.47
N VAL A 539 3.82 -24.48 -16.77
CA VAL A 539 5.12 -23.93 -16.35
C VAL A 539 5.95 -23.52 -17.58
N GLU A 540 5.93 -24.33 -18.62
CA GLU A 540 6.61 -24.07 -19.88
C GLU A 540 6.05 -22.83 -20.60
N GLU A 541 4.73 -22.66 -20.65
CA GLU A 541 4.08 -21.47 -21.21
C GLU A 541 4.50 -20.22 -20.42
N LEU A 542 4.53 -20.28 -19.08
CA LEU A 542 4.98 -19.14 -18.24
C LEU A 542 6.45 -18.82 -18.45
N LEU A 543 7.33 -19.83 -18.55
CA LEU A 543 8.75 -19.63 -18.83
C LEU A 543 8.96 -19.02 -20.22
N ASP A 544 8.19 -19.42 -21.23
CA ASP A 544 8.29 -18.83 -22.57
C ASP A 544 7.80 -17.37 -22.58
N LEU A 545 6.87 -16.98 -21.73
CA LEU A 545 6.49 -15.57 -21.55
C LEU A 545 7.60 -14.70 -21.00
N LEU A 546 8.66 -15.25 -20.40
CA LEU A 546 9.85 -14.47 -20.01
C LEU A 546 10.63 -13.95 -21.25
N LYS A 547 10.36 -14.48 -22.45
CA LYS A 547 10.89 -13.99 -23.73
C LYS A 547 9.98 -12.94 -24.38
N ALA A 548 8.81 -12.63 -23.80
CA ALA A 548 7.87 -11.69 -24.40
C ALA A 548 8.50 -10.29 -24.53
N TYR A 549 8.11 -9.58 -25.58
CA TYR A 549 8.52 -8.20 -25.78
C TYR A 549 7.94 -7.29 -24.66
N GLU A 550 6.67 -7.50 -24.34
CA GLU A 550 5.92 -6.72 -23.36
C GLU A 550 6.42 -7.01 -21.95
N ASP A 551 7.00 -6.01 -21.30
CA ASP A 551 7.57 -6.17 -19.95
C ASP A 551 6.51 -6.62 -18.93
N ARG A 552 5.28 -6.12 -19.06
CA ARG A 552 4.18 -6.53 -18.15
C ARG A 552 3.79 -8.01 -18.31
N ASN A 553 3.98 -8.62 -19.48
CA ASN A 553 3.82 -10.06 -19.67
C ASN A 553 4.91 -10.84 -18.93
N ARG A 554 6.18 -10.41 -19.06
CA ARG A 554 7.29 -10.99 -18.29
C ARG A 554 7.06 -10.84 -16.78
N TYR A 555 6.64 -9.66 -16.36
CA TYR A 555 6.34 -9.35 -14.95
C TYR A 555 5.27 -10.28 -14.36
N ARG A 556 4.14 -10.43 -15.05
CA ARG A 556 3.04 -11.29 -14.61
C ARG A 556 3.44 -12.77 -14.63
N ALA A 557 4.21 -13.20 -15.63
CA ALA A 557 4.72 -14.57 -15.72
C ALA A 557 5.70 -14.88 -14.55
N ARG A 558 6.68 -14.00 -14.27
CA ARG A 558 7.58 -14.15 -13.12
C ARG A 558 6.79 -14.28 -11.82
N ARG A 559 5.82 -13.41 -11.61
CA ARG A 559 4.94 -13.43 -10.43
C ARG A 559 4.19 -14.75 -10.28
N ALA A 560 3.69 -15.32 -11.37
CA ALA A 560 3.05 -16.64 -11.38
C ALA A 560 4.05 -17.77 -11.08
N LEU A 561 5.25 -17.74 -11.65
CA LEU A 561 6.31 -18.72 -11.42
C LEU A 561 6.79 -18.73 -9.96
N TRP A 562 6.91 -17.57 -9.30
CA TRP A 562 7.31 -17.49 -7.90
C TRP A 562 6.32 -18.12 -6.92
N ASN A 563 5.08 -18.35 -7.36
CA ASN A 563 4.07 -19.02 -6.54
C ASN A 563 4.13 -20.55 -6.63
N LEU A 564 4.98 -21.09 -7.51
CA LEU A 564 5.16 -22.54 -7.67
C LEU A 564 6.15 -23.08 -6.63
N SER A 565 6.05 -24.37 -6.33
CA SER A 565 7.05 -25.04 -5.50
C SER A 565 8.34 -25.29 -6.29
N ASP A 566 9.47 -25.39 -5.57
CA ASP A 566 10.76 -25.68 -6.18
C ASP A 566 10.75 -27.01 -6.94
N GLU A 567 10.03 -28.02 -6.42
CA GLU A 567 9.90 -29.33 -7.06
C GLU A 567 9.20 -29.23 -8.43
N THR A 568 8.25 -28.32 -8.55
CA THR A 568 7.50 -28.08 -9.81
C THR A 568 8.33 -27.22 -10.77
N LEU A 569 8.93 -26.15 -10.28
CA LEU A 569 9.58 -25.15 -11.12
C LEU A 569 10.97 -25.57 -11.58
N GLN A 570 11.82 -26.10 -10.70
CA GLN A 570 13.26 -26.30 -10.95
C GLN A 570 13.54 -27.20 -12.16
N PRO A 571 12.86 -28.36 -12.35
CA PRO A 571 13.11 -29.20 -13.52
C PRO A 571 12.78 -28.54 -14.85
N ALA A 572 11.66 -27.78 -14.90
CA ALA A 572 11.24 -27.06 -16.09
C ALA A 572 12.18 -25.88 -16.39
N LEU A 573 12.55 -25.12 -15.35
CA LEU A 573 13.49 -24.00 -15.44
C LEU A 573 14.85 -24.45 -15.98
N ASN A 574 15.40 -25.57 -15.49
CA ASN A 574 16.69 -26.09 -15.97
C ASN A 574 16.63 -26.47 -17.46
N ARG A 575 15.55 -27.11 -17.91
CA ARG A 575 15.37 -27.42 -19.35
C ARG A 575 15.27 -26.16 -20.16
N TRP A 576 14.48 -25.20 -19.71
CA TRP A 576 14.24 -23.93 -20.39
C TRP A 576 15.54 -23.11 -20.52
N VAL A 577 16.31 -22.94 -19.44
CA VAL A 577 17.62 -22.23 -19.47
C VAL A 577 18.56 -22.92 -20.45
N SER A 578 18.62 -24.25 -20.46
CA SER A 578 19.48 -25.00 -21.40
C SER A 578 19.06 -24.84 -22.86
N SER A 579 17.83 -24.43 -23.13
CA SER A 579 17.30 -24.18 -24.47
C SER A 579 17.56 -22.76 -24.99
N LEU A 580 17.99 -21.83 -24.13
CA LEU A 580 18.25 -20.44 -24.51
C LEU A 580 19.54 -20.35 -25.32
N ASP A 581 19.52 -19.48 -26.34
CA ASP A 581 20.70 -19.14 -27.13
C ASP A 581 21.51 -18.02 -26.44
N PRO A 582 22.71 -18.31 -25.95
CA PRO A 582 23.58 -17.29 -25.33
C PRO A 582 24.04 -16.19 -26.28
N ALA A 583 23.94 -16.42 -27.60
CA ALA A 583 24.27 -15.40 -28.60
C ALA A 583 23.12 -14.41 -28.84
N ASN A 584 21.94 -14.68 -28.33
CA ASN A 584 20.79 -13.75 -28.40
C ASN A 584 21.08 -12.51 -27.54
N LEU A 585 20.92 -11.32 -28.11
CA LEU A 585 21.13 -10.04 -27.41
C LEU A 585 20.23 -9.88 -26.17
N ASN A 586 19.06 -10.53 -26.15
CA ASN A 586 18.13 -10.51 -25.03
C ASN A 586 18.37 -11.64 -24.02
N TYR A 587 19.42 -12.46 -24.20
CA TYR A 587 19.72 -13.57 -23.28
C TYR A 587 19.82 -13.13 -21.82
N PRO A 588 20.51 -12.02 -21.46
CA PRO A 588 20.53 -11.55 -20.07
C PRO A 588 19.14 -11.17 -19.55
N LEU A 589 18.31 -10.54 -20.38
CA LEU A 589 16.94 -10.16 -20.02
C LEU A 589 16.06 -11.37 -19.77
N HIS A 590 16.23 -12.45 -20.57
CA HIS A 590 15.46 -13.68 -20.38
C HIS A 590 15.81 -14.37 -19.06
N LEU A 591 17.06 -14.26 -18.59
CA LEU A 591 17.52 -14.86 -17.34
C LEU A 591 17.14 -14.05 -16.08
N MET A 592 16.79 -12.78 -16.23
CA MET A 592 16.30 -11.94 -15.13
C MET A 592 14.86 -12.27 -14.78
#